data_ba0120fd8d6fb821b563f77429ac7236
#
_entry.id   ba0120fd8d6fb821b563f77429ac7236
#
_cell.length_a   1.000
_cell.length_b   1.000
_cell.length_c   1.000
_cell.angle_alpha   90.00
_cell.angle_beta   90.00
_cell.angle_gamma   90.00
#
_symmetry.space_group_name_H-M   'P 1'
#
loop_
_entity.id
_entity.type
_entity.pdbx_description
1 polymer ?
#
loop_
_entity_poly.entity_id
_entity_poly.type
_entity_poly.pdbx_seq_one_letter_code
_entity_poly.pdbx_strand_id
1 'polypeptide(L)'
;MRKAPRVIKPDKLVFINHLGNRIGSSVLIRAFHRAEKKTDIPKLRFHDLRHTFATRLVQNGVDLFTVQKLGRWKNTSMVMRYAHHCVESLRTGIEVMDTLKPSVITNLSQEHADNRPKPHLRLVSN
;
A
#
# COMPACT_ATOMS: atom_id res chain seq x y z
N MET A 1 -21.13 -9.77 -23.76
CA MET A 1 -20.14 -10.87 -23.83
C MET A 1 -18.82 -10.40 -23.26
N ARG A 2 -18.37 -10.90 -22.10
CA ARG A 2 -17.03 -10.63 -21.55
C ARG A 2 -16.03 -11.45 -22.35
N LYS A 3 -15.11 -10.79 -23.07
CA LYS A 3 -13.98 -11.49 -23.73
C LYS A 3 -13.15 -12.18 -22.64
N ALA A 4 -12.82 -13.48 -22.86
CA ALA A 4 -11.95 -14.24 -21.99
C ALA A 4 -10.62 -13.49 -21.73
N PRO A 5 -10.03 -13.62 -20.52
CA PRO A 5 -8.77 -12.97 -20.21
C PRO A 5 -7.69 -13.49 -21.20
N ARG A 6 -7.07 -12.58 -21.95
CA ARG A 6 -5.91 -12.92 -22.78
C ARG A 6 -4.77 -13.35 -21.87
N VAL A 7 -4.34 -14.58 -21.99
CA VAL A 7 -3.10 -15.07 -21.36
C VAL A 7 -1.95 -14.25 -21.94
N ILE A 8 -1.42 -13.31 -21.15
CA ILE A 8 -0.27 -12.49 -21.55
C ILE A 8 0.98 -13.31 -21.31
N LYS A 9 1.70 -13.64 -22.39
CA LYS A 9 3.03 -14.27 -22.28
C LYS A 9 3.99 -13.29 -21.61
N PRO A 10 4.88 -13.72 -20.68
CA PRO A 10 5.72 -12.83 -19.86
C PRO A 10 6.69 -11.95 -20.68
N ASP A 11 7.00 -12.34 -21.89
CA ASP A 11 7.90 -11.64 -22.84
C ASP A 11 7.17 -10.68 -23.79
N LYS A 12 5.82 -10.64 -23.77
CA LYS A 12 5.05 -9.78 -24.67
C LYS A 12 4.69 -8.44 -24.02
N LEU A 13 4.76 -7.37 -24.83
CA LEU A 13 4.30 -6.04 -24.44
C LEU A 13 2.78 -6.06 -24.17
N VAL A 14 2.35 -5.48 -23.05
CA VAL A 14 0.94 -5.33 -22.68
C VAL A 14 0.23 -4.35 -23.60
N PHE A 15 0.92 -3.25 -23.94
CA PHE A 15 0.42 -2.20 -24.83
C PHE A 15 1.29 -2.11 -26.06
N ILE A 16 0.68 -2.28 -27.23
CA ILE A 16 1.32 -2.23 -28.53
C ILE A 16 0.59 -1.23 -29.44
N ASN A 17 1.31 -0.69 -30.40
CA ASN A 17 0.73 0.09 -31.49
C ASN A 17 0.04 -0.83 -32.52
N HIS A 18 -0.59 -0.24 -33.55
CA HIS A 18 -1.25 -0.99 -34.63
C HIS A 18 -0.31 -1.91 -35.43
N LEU A 19 1.01 -1.65 -35.39
CA LEU A 19 2.05 -2.47 -36.01
C LEU A 19 2.61 -3.56 -35.07
N GLY A 20 2.06 -3.71 -33.86
CA GLY A 20 2.57 -4.67 -32.88
C GLY A 20 3.81 -4.21 -32.10
N ASN A 21 4.30 -2.99 -32.32
CA ASN A 21 5.49 -2.45 -31.68
C ASN A 21 5.18 -1.68 -30.40
N ARG A 22 6.23 -1.42 -29.60
CA ARG A 22 6.15 -0.61 -28.38
C ARG A 22 5.65 0.80 -28.69
N ILE A 23 4.72 1.30 -27.88
CA ILE A 23 4.25 2.69 -27.94
C ILE A 23 5.32 3.60 -27.34
N GLY A 24 5.83 4.56 -28.10
CA GLY A 24 6.77 5.57 -27.63
C GLY A 24 6.09 6.54 -26.64
N SER A 25 6.84 6.99 -25.63
CA SER A 25 6.36 7.93 -24.60
C SER A 25 5.81 9.23 -25.20
N SER A 26 6.46 9.77 -26.23
CA SER A 26 6.03 10.99 -26.93
C SER A 26 4.67 10.84 -27.60
N VAL A 27 4.35 9.66 -28.14
CA VAL A 27 3.04 9.36 -28.76
C VAL A 27 1.96 9.35 -27.69
N LEU A 28 2.24 8.70 -26.55
CA LEU A 28 1.34 8.62 -25.42
C LEU A 28 1.03 10.01 -24.85
N ILE A 29 2.06 10.82 -24.60
CA ILE A 29 1.92 12.17 -24.06
C ILE A 29 1.14 13.07 -25.02
N ARG A 30 1.42 13.00 -26.31
CA ARG A 30 0.64 13.77 -27.32
C ARG A 30 -0.84 13.35 -27.36
N ALA A 31 -1.13 12.06 -27.24
CA ALA A 31 -2.50 11.57 -27.18
C ALA A 31 -3.21 12.06 -25.90
N PHE A 32 -2.51 12.06 -24.77
CA PHE A 32 -3.02 12.58 -23.50
C PHE A 32 -3.38 14.07 -23.59
N HIS A 33 -2.46 14.91 -24.08
CA HIS A 33 -2.73 16.36 -24.24
C HIS A 33 -3.84 16.65 -25.26
N ARG A 34 -4.01 15.79 -26.28
CA ARG A 34 -5.13 15.91 -27.19
C ARG A 34 -6.47 15.59 -26.51
N ALA A 35 -6.48 14.61 -25.61
CA ALA A 35 -7.66 14.27 -24.82
C ALA A 35 -7.97 15.37 -23.80
N GLU A 36 -6.95 15.87 -23.09
CA GLU A 36 -7.06 16.96 -22.12
C GLU A 36 -7.73 18.21 -22.74
N LYS A 37 -7.28 18.63 -23.94
CA LYS A 37 -7.84 19.76 -24.65
C LYS A 37 -9.33 19.63 -25.04
N LYS A 38 -9.88 18.42 -25.00
CA LYS A 38 -11.28 18.13 -25.27
C LYS A 38 -12.15 18.12 -24.00
N THR A 39 -11.54 18.33 -22.85
CA THR A 39 -12.22 18.32 -21.55
C THR A 39 -12.02 19.68 -20.88
N ASP A 40 -12.95 20.06 -20.03
CA ASP A 40 -12.86 21.28 -19.22
C ASP A 40 -11.98 21.10 -17.96
N ILE A 41 -11.12 20.08 -17.94
CA ILE A 41 -10.22 19.81 -16.84
C ILE A 41 -9.01 20.73 -16.93
N PRO A 42 -8.80 21.65 -15.96
CA PRO A 42 -7.68 22.58 -16.02
C PRO A 42 -6.36 21.83 -15.82
N LYS A 43 -5.43 22.03 -16.75
CA LYS A 43 -4.00 21.67 -16.70
C LYS A 43 -3.68 20.37 -15.95
N LEU A 44 -4.10 19.23 -16.49
CA LEU A 44 -3.78 17.91 -15.96
C LEU A 44 -2.44 17.42 -16.54
N ARG A 45 -1.50 17.03 -15.68
CA ARG A 45 -0.27 16.37 -16.12
C ARG A 45 -0.48 14.87 -16.17
N PHE A 46 0.17 14.17 -17.08
CA PHE A 46 0.11 12.71 -17.17
C PHE A 46 0.47 12.03 -15.84
N HIS A 47 1.40 12.61 -15.08
CA HIS A 47 1.82 12.08 -13.78
C HIS A 47 0.76 12.25 -12.68
N ASP A 48 -0.17 13.18 -12.83
CA ASP A 48 -1.24 13.40 -11.85
C ASP A 48 -2.24 12.24 -11.80
N LEU A 49 -2.34 11.46 -12.88
CA LEU A 49 -3.08 10.20 -12.89
C LEU A 49 -2.53 9.21 -11.86
N ARG A 50 -1.21 9.15 -11.71
CA ARG A 50 -0.54 8.30 -10.73
C ARG A 50 -0.78 8.79 -9.29
N HIS A 51 -0.80 10.10 -9.08
CA HIS A 51 -1.15 10.70 -7.80
C HIS A 51 -2.60 10.40 -7.43
N THR A 52 -3.51 10.59 -8.36
CA THR A 52 -4.94 10.28 -8.15
C THR A 52 -5.16 8.80 -7.82
N PHE A 53 -4.48 7.89 -8.51
CA PHE A 53 -4.53 6.47 -8.23
C PHE A 53 -4.12 6.17 -6.78
N ALA A 54 -2.96 6.68 -6.34
CA ALA A 54 -2.47 6.45 -4.98
C ALA A 54 -3.39 7.06 -3.92
N THR A 55 -3.80 8.32 -4.10
CA THR A 55 -4.68 9.03 -3.16
C THR A 55 -6.00 8.30 -3.00
N ARG A 56 -6.63 7.85 -4.08
CA ARG A 56 -7.90 7.11 -4.02
C ARG A 56 -7.77 5.78 -3.29
N LEU A 57 -6.68 5.05 -3.47
CA LEU A 57 -6.45 3.80 -2.74
C LEU A 57 -6.33 4.07 -1.24
N VAL A 58 -5.52 5.06 -0.85
CA VAL A 58 -5.32 5.43 0.56
C VAL A 58 -6.61 5.93 1.20
N GLN A 59 -7.38 6.76 0.52
CA GLN A 59 -8.69 7.26 0.99
C GLN A 59 -9.72 6.13 1.18
N ASN A 60 -9.56 5.02 0.45
CA ASN A 60 -10.38 3.81 0.62
C ASN A 60 -9.76 2.80 1.61
N GLY A 61 -8.83 3.23 2.46
CA GLY A 61 -8.29 2.41 3.53
C GLY A 61 -7.23 1.39 3.11
N VAL A 62 -6.73 1.44 1.86
CA VAL A 62 -5.64 0.57 1.42
C VAL A 62 -4.34 1.03 2.08
N ASP A 63 -3.64 0.13 2.75
CA ASP A 63 -2.39 0.44 3.44
C ASP A 63 -1.29 0.90 2.46
N LEU A 64 -0.37 1.73 2.96
CA LEU A 64 0.66 2.37 2.15
C LEU A 64 1.64 1.37 1.51
N PHE A 65 1.89 0.23 2.16
CA PHE A 65 2.77 -0.80 1.63
C PHE A 65 2.14 -1.50 0.42
N THR A 66 0.85 -1.80 0.50
CA THR A 66 0.08 -2.33 -0.63
C THR A 66 0.01 -1.33 -1.77
N VAL A 67 -0.24 -0.04 -1.48
CA VAL A 67 -0.21 1.04 -2.47
C VAL A 67 1.16 1.13 -3.14
N GLN A 68 2.26 1.03 -2.37
CA GLN A 68 3.62 1.00 -2.90
C GLN A 68 3.82 -0.12 -3.90
N LYS A 69 3.41 -1.34 -3.55
CA LYS A 69 3.52 -2.52 -4.43
C LYS A 69 2.68 -2.38 -5.69
N LEU A 70 1.43 -1.99 -5.57
CA LEU A 70 0.52 -1.79 -6.71
C LEU A 70 1.04 -0.70 -7.67
N GLY A 71 1.53 0.40 -7.12
CA GLY A 71 2.09 1.49 -7.89
C GLY A 71 3.54 1.27 -8.33
N ARG A 72 4.20 0.18 -7.90
CA ARG A 72 5.59 -0.15 -8.22
C ARG A 72 6.58 0.97 -7.87
N TRP A 73 6.37 1.64 -6.73
CA TRP A 73 7.36 2.59 -6.22
C TRP A 73 8.53 1.86 -5.58
N LYS A 74 9.74 2.25 -5.97
CA LYS A 74 10.98 1.65 -5.43
C LYS A 74 11.19 1.97 -3.95
N ASN A 75 10.87 3.20 -3.55
CA ASN A 75 11.11 3.69 -2.19
C ASN A 75 9.80 4.01 -1.48
N THR A 76 9.70 3.62 -0.22
CA THR A 76 8.55 3.91 0.65
C THR A 76 8.36 5.42 0.84
N SER A 77 9.44 6.21 0.88
CA SER A 77 9.37 7.67 1.01
C SER A 77 8.51 8.33 -0.08
N MET A 78 8.45 7.73 -1.28
CA MET A 78 7.61 8.24 -2.36
C MET A 78 6.11 8.06 -2.09
N VAL A 79 5.74 7.08 -1.27
CA VAL A 79 4.36 6.75 -0.91
C VAL A 79 3.95 7.44 0.38
N MET A 80 4.90 7.73 1.27
CA MET A 80 4.66 8.43 2.54
C MET A 80 4.01 9.81 2.35
N ARG A 81 4.18 10.45 1.20
CA ARG A 81 3.46 11.70 0.87
C ARG A 81 1.93 11.56 0.86
N TYR A 82 1.41 10.35 0.79
CA TYR A 82 -0.02 10.07 0.83
C TYR A 82 -0.51 9.68 2.23
N ALA A 83 0.38 9.53 3.21
CA ALA A 83 0.04 9.09 4.56
C ALA A 83 -0.97 9.99 5.27
N HIS A 84 -0.94 11.30 4.98
CA HIS A 84 -1.87 12.26 5.56
C HIS A 84 -3.34 12.08 5.10
N HIS A 85 -3.57 11.30 4.04
CA HIS A 85 -4.92 10.92 3.61
C HIS A 85 -5.47 9.70 4.36
N CYS A 86 -4.69 9.11 5.29
CA CYS A 86 -4.97 7.87 6.01
C CYS A 86 -5.43 8.11 7.48
N VAL A 87 -5.91 9.32 7.81
CA VAL A 87 -6.25 9.70 9.20
C VAL A 87 -7.32 8.79 9.82
N GLU A 88 -8.30 8.36 9.03
CA GLU A 88 -9.37 7.47 9.48
C GLU A 88 -8.84 6.07 9.86
N SER A 89 -7.87 5.55 9.13
CA SER A 89 -7.28 4.23 9.45
C SER A 89 -6.44 4.24 10.74
N LEU A 90 -5.90 5.38 11.15
CA LEU A 90 -5.22 5.51 12.45
C LEU A 90 -6.22 5.41 13.61
N ARG A 91 -7.38 6.05 13.50
CA ARG A 91 -8.45 5.97 14.47
C ARG A 91 -8.99 4.55 14.60
N THR A 92 -9.31 3.91 13.49
CA THR A 92 -9.74 2.50 13.43
C THR A 92 -8.69 1.56 14.04
N GLY A 93 -7.39 1.83 13.83
CA GLY A 93 -6.31 1.06 14.44
C GLY A 93 -6.31 1.13 15.97
N ILE A 94 -6.63 2.28 16.56
CA ILE A 94 -6.75 2.44 18.02
C ILE A 94 -8.01 1.72 18.53
N GLU A 95 -9.14 1.85 17.85
CA GLU A 95 -10.39 1.17 18.20
C GLU A 95 -10.25 -0.36 18.22
N VAL A 96 -9.42 -0.93 17.32
CA VAL A 96 -9.11 -2.37 17.36
C VAL A 96 -8.41 -2.75 18.65
N MET A 97 -7.52 -1.91 19.21
CA MET A 97 -6.86 -2.19 20.48
C MET A 97 -7.84 -2.23 21.64
N ASP A 98 -8.86 -1.37 21.63
CA ASP A 98 -9.91 -1.36 22.67
C ASP A 98 -10.81 -2.60 22.61
N THR A 99 -10.96 -3.21 21.42
CA THR A 99 -11.74 -4.45 21.24
C THR A 99 -10.97 -5.73 21.55
N LEU A 100 -9.63 -5.66 21.61
CA LEU A 100 -8.80 -6.82 21.97
C LEU A 100 -8.98 -7.15 23.44
N LYS A 101 -9.62 -8.29 23.74
CA LYS A 101 -9.75 -8.78 25.12
C LYS A 101 -8.39 -8.97 25.78
N PRO A 102 -8.21 -8.63 27.06
CA PRO A 102 -6.94 -8.74 27.79
C PRO A 102 -6.31 -10.15 27.81
N SER A 103 -7.14 -11.18 27.55
CA SER A 103 -6.71 -12.59 27.57
C SER A 103 -5.59 -12.94 26.56
N VAL A 104 -5.38 -12.14 25.53
CA VAL A 104 -4.30 -12.39 24.55
C VAL A 104 -2.94 -11.88 25.03
N ILE A 105 -2.93 -10.87 25.92
CA ILE A 105 -1.68 -10.27 26.42
C ILE A 105 -1.11 -11.05 27.60
N THR A 106 -1.97 -11.71 28.42
CA THR A 106 -1.56 -12.45 29.61
C THR A 106 -0.79 -13.74 29.30
N ASN A 107 -1.04 -14.39 28.17
CA ASN A 107 -0.41 -15.66 27.87
C ASN A 107 1.08 -15.55 27.52
N LEU A 108 1.52 -14.44 26.92
CA LEU A 108 2.94 -14.21 26.60
C LEU A 108 3.79 -13.92 27.84
N SER A 109 3.19 -13.36 28.89
CA SER A 109 3.90 -13.05 30.14
C SER A 109 3.97 -14.23 31.10
N GLN A 110 3.02 -15.18 31.03
CA GLN A 110 2.97 -16.34 31.93
C GLN A 110 3.90 -17.47 31.50
N GLU A 111 4.10 -17.70 30.19
CA GLU A 111 5.04 -18.72 29.71
C GLU A 111 6.50 -18.42 30.08
N HIS A 112 6.86 -17.14 30.29
CA HIS A 112 8.21 -16.76 30.69
C HIS A 112 8.44 -16.68 32.22
N ALA A 113 7.35 -16.65 33.01
CA ALA A 113 7.45 -16.55 34.47
C ALA A 113 7.71 -17.93 35.17
N ASP A 114 7.21 -19.02 34.56
CA ASP A 114 7.24 -20.34 35.21
C ASP A 114 8.57 -21.08 35.03
N ASN A 115 9.51 -20.56 34.25
CA ASN A 115 10.79 -21.18 33.96
C ASN A 115 12.01 -20.41 34.56
N ARG A 116 11.78 -19.50 35.52
CA ARG A 116 12.88 -18.88 36.27
C ARG A 116 13.21 -19.72 37.51
N PRO A 117 14.46 -20.17 37.69
CA PRO A 117 14.85 -20.83 38.93
C PRO A 117 14.67 -19.87 40.10
N LYS A 118 13.89 -20.27 41.10
CA LYS A 118 13.67 -19.49 42.34
C LYS A 118 15.01 -19.26 43.01
N PRO A 119 15.40 -18.02 43.36
CA PRO A 119 16.63 -17.74 44.07
C PRO A 119 16.55 -18.36 45.45
N HIS A 120 17.48 -19.29 45.75
CA HIS A 120 17.67 -19.81 47.08
C HIS A 120 18.34 -18.73 47.94
N LEU A 121 17.53 -17.99 48.72
CA LEU A 121 18.04 -17.14 49.78
C LEU A 121 18.45 -18.01 50.94
N ARG A 122 19.77 -18.20 51.15
CA ARG A 122 20.33 -18.71 52.42
C ARG A 122 20.38 -17.57 53.43
N LEU A 123 19.60 -17.67 54.50
CA LEU A 123 19.77 -16.82 55.65
C LEU A 123 21.09 -17.22 56.33
N VAL A 124 22.05 -16.31 56.38
CA VAL A 124 23.27 -16.43 57.20
C VAL A 124 22.88 -15.90 58.57
N SER A 125 22.74 -16.79 59.52
CA SER A 125 22.61 -16.44 60.94
C SER A 125 24.01 -16.15 61.51
N ASN A 126 24.19 -14.96 62.10
CA ASN A 126 25.30 -14.63 62.96
C ASN A 126 25.19 -15.38 64.27
#